data_7383b020866664e294a6a9cdb7cdb19d
#
_entry.id   7383b020866664e294a6a9cdb7cdb19d
#
_cell.length_a   1.000
_cell.length_b   1.000
_cell.length_c   1.000
_cell.angle_alpha   90.00
_cell.angle_beta   90.00
_cell.angle_gamma   90.00
#
_symmetry.space_group_name_H-M   'P 1'
#
loop_
_entity.id
_entity.type
_entity.pdbx_description
1 polymer ?
#
loop_
_entity_poly.entity_id
_entity_poly.type
_entity_poly.pdbx_seq_one_letter_code
_entity_poly.pdbx_strand_id
1 'polypeptide(L)'
;CDTMDHAEEALEKTYRKPVLTVLSEFDSIVDTERMLEAADESFLNPRSRTIWYGDETPETKVMKVISLPSHLEKEHIRSFSHLSVNFSPENPHYGRGARAEWCRPENDPRPRFHCEIPESEIWYGAWGEERDGHVYVRLTYNPHFERQTEEVLAFLRGK
;
A
#
# COMPACT_ATOMS: atom_id res chain seq x y z
N CYS A 1 -20.08 9.29 0.36
CA CYS A 1 -19.60 10.69 0.27
C CYS A 1 -19.85 11.17 -1.15
N ASP A 2 -20.61 12.24 -1.33
CA ASP A 2 -21.15 12.71 -2.62
C ASP A 2 -20.12 12.76 -3.78
N THR A 3 -18.86 12.97 -3.47
CA THR A 3 -17.79 13.05 -4.49
C THR A 3 -17.40 11.67 -5.05
N MET A 4 -17.46 10.64 -4.23
CA MET A 4 -17.20 9.25 -4.67
C MET A 4 -18.37 8.73 -5.52
N ASP A 5 -19.58 8.97 -5.07
CA ASP A 5 -20.80 8.55 -5.76
C ASP A 5 -20.90 9.18 -7.16
N HIS A 6 -20.52 10.46 -7.29
CA HIS A 6 -20.46 11.14 -8.60
C HIS A 6 -19.33 10.62 -9.49
N ALA A 7 -18.19 10.22 -8.91
CA ALA A 7 -17.09 9.62 -9.67
C ALA A 7 -17.47 8.22 -10.18
N GLU A 8 -18.13 7.41 -9.35
CA GLU A 8 -18.65 6.10 -9.73
C GLU A 8 -19.65 6.23 -10.88
N GLU A 9 -20.62 7.13 -10.77
CA GLU A 9 -21.63 7.38 -11.81
C GLU A 9 -21.02 7.90 -13.14
N ALA A 10 -19.92 8.63 -13.08
CA ALA A 10 -19.19 9.08 -14.27
C ALA A 10 -18.33 7.97 -14.90
N LEU A 11 -17.79 7.05 -14.11
CA LEU A 11 -16.97 5.93 -14.56
C LEU A 11 -17.79 4.82 -15.22
N GLU A 12 -18.99 4.53 -14.71
CA GLU A 12 -19.88 3.49 -15.25
C GLU A 12 -20.22 3.66 -16.74
N LYS A 13 -20.20 4.88 -17.24
CA LYS A 13 -20.72 5.18 -18.58
C LYS A 13 -19.67 5.16 -19.69
N THR A 14 -18.37 5.27 -19.42
CA THR A 14 -17.44 5.58 -20.53
C THR A 14 -16.00 5.06 -20.42
N TYR A 15 -15.54 4.50 -19.30
CA TYR A 15 -14.12 4.16 -19.19
C TYR A 15 -13.80 2.76 -19.71
N ARG A 16 -13.25 2.68 -20.93
CA ARG A 16 -12.94 1.41 -21.62
C ARG A 16 -11.45 1.08 -21.69
N LYS A 17 -10.60 1.96 -21.18
CA LYS A 17 -9.15 1.70 -21.16
C LYS A 17 -8.81 0.75 -20.02
N PRO A 18 -7.72 -0.04 -20.15
CA PRO A 18 -7.26 -0.85 -19.03
C PRO A 18 -6.80 0.03 -17.87
N VAL A 19 -7.09 -0.40 -16.65
CA VAL A 19 -6.70 0.26 -15.40
C VAL A 19 -5.84 -0.67 -14.58
N LEU A 20 -4.78 -0.13 -13.98
CA LEU A 20 -4.01 -0.79 -12.95
C LEU A 20 -4.20 -0.04 -11.64
N THR A 21 -4.73 -0.72 -10.64
CA THR A 21 -4.82 -0.21 -9.27
C THR A 21 -3.77 -0.86 -8.38
N VAL A 22 -3.35 -0.17 -7.34
CA VAL A 22 -2.47 -0.70 -6.29
C VAL A 22 -3.12 -0.43 -4.95
N LEU A 23 -3.49 -1.48 -4.26
CA LEU A 23 -4.26 -1.42 -3.02
C LEU A 23 -3.58 -2.24 -1.92
N SER A 24 -3.85 -1.87 -0.67
CA SER A 24 -3.38 -2.59 0.51
C SER A 24 -4.54 -2.91 1.44
N GLU A 25 -4.70 -4.18 1.80
CA GLU A 25 -5.76 -4.70 2.69
C GLU A 25 -5.85 -3.94 4.02
N PHE A 26 -4.69 -3.63 4.61
CA PHE A 26 -4.62 -3.05 5.96
C PHE A 26 -4.48 -1.52 5.96
N ASP A 27 -4.89 -0.85 4.89
CA ASP A 27 -4.86 0.61 4.87
C ASP A 27 -5.89 1.16 5.86
N SER A 28 -5.43 1.94 6.84
CA SER A 28 -6.28 2.49 7.89
C SER A 28 -6.96 3.82 7.49
N ILE A 29 -6.66 4.35 6.31
CA ILE A 29 -7.18 5.63 5.82
C ILE A 29 -8.09 5.45 4.61
N VAL A 30 -7.74 4.50 3.74
CA VAL A 30 -8.48 4.20 2.51
C VAL A 30 -9.27 2.93 2.69
N ASP A 31 -10.56 2.96 2.42
CA ASP A 31 -11.41 1.78 2.34
C ASP A 31 -11.10 1.02 1.04
N THR A 32 -10.11 0.14 1.14
CA THR A 32 -9.55 -0.55 -0.02
C THR A 32 -10.41 -1.69 -0.52
N GLU A 33 -11.23 -2.29 0.35
CA GLU A 33 -12.22 -3.29 -0.06
C GLU A 33 -13.27 -2.65 -0.96
N ARG A 34 -13.85 -1.53 -0.51
CA ARG A 34 -14.81 -0.77 -1.31
C ARG A 34 -14.20 -0.25 -2.62
N MET A 35 -12.93 0.18 -2.58
CA MET A 35 -12.23 0.60 -3.80
C MET A 35 -12.03 -0.55 -4.78
N LEU A 36 -11.74 -1.75 -4.28
CA LEU A 36 -11.59 -2.94 -5.11
C LEU A 36 -12.94 -3.33 -5.75
N GLU A 37 -14.01 -3.34 -4.96
CA GLU A 37 -15.37 -3.61 -5.45
C GLU A 37 -15.77 -2.62 -6.56
N ALA A 38 -15.62 -1.33 -6.31
CA ALA A 38 -15.93 -0.29 -7.29
C ALA A 38 -15.06 -0.42 -8.56
N ALA A 39 -13.79 -0.77 -8.42
CA ALA A 39 -12.90 -0.99 -9.55
C ALA A 39 -13.30 -2.24 -10.36
N ASP A 40 -13.67 -3.33 -9.69
CA ASP A 40 -14.11 -4.58 -10.34
C ASP A 40 -15.44 -4.40 -11.10
N GLU A 41 -16.31 -3.52 -10.61
CA GLU A 41 -17.58 -3.20 -11.26
C GLU A 41 -17.44 -2.19 -12.43
N SER A 42 -16.49 -1.25 -12.32
CA SER A 42 -16.38 -0.13 -13.28
C SER A 42 -15.35 -0.37 -14.38
N PHE A 43 -14.27 -1.13 -14.13
CA PHE A 43 -13.16 -1.31 -15.08
C PHE A 43 -13.22 -2.65 -15.80
N LEU A 44 -14.22 -2.82 -16.64
CA LEU A 44 -14.54 -4.07 -17.35
C LEU A 44 -13.55 -4.43 -18.49
N ASN A 45 -12.49 -3.66 -18.70
CA ASN A 45 -11.47 -4.02 -19.68
C ASN A 45 -10.72 -5.28 -19.21
N PRO A 46 -10.61 -6.35 -20.02
CA PRO A 46 -10.00 -7.61 -19.62
C PRO A 46 -8.50 -7.52 -19.27
N ARG A 47 -7.88 -6.38 -19.59
CA ARG A 47 -6.51 -6.07 -19.19
C ARG A 47 -6.43 -5.30 -17.88
N SER A 48 -7.55 -4.88 -17.30
CA SER A 48 -7.55 -4.24 -15.98
C SER A 48 -7.11 -5.22 -14.90
N ARG A 49 -6.34 -4.74 -13.95
CA ARG A 49 -5.81 -5.56 -12.87
C ARG A 49 -5.55 -4.75 -11.62
N THR A 50 -5.51 -5.43 -10.49
CA THR A 50 -5.13 -4.87 -9.19
C THR A 50 -3.87 -5.55 -8.68
N ILE A 51 -2.90 -4.80 -8.20
CA ILE A 51 -1.86 -5.29 -7.32
C ILE A 51 -2.38 -5.12 -5.89
N TRP A 52 -2.51 -6.24 -5.19
CA TRP A 52 -3.08 -6.30 -3.86
C TRP A 52 -2.01 -6.71 -2.84
N TYR A 53 -1.77 -5.86 -1.86
CA TYR A 53 -0.91 -6.15 -0.73
C TYR A 53 -1.77 -6.61 0.44
N GLY A 54 -1.76 -7.91 0.72
CA GLY A 54 -2.62 -8.49 1.75
C GLY A 54 -2.14 -9.86 2.21
N ASP A 55 -2.77 -10.37 3.25
CA ASP A 55 -2.54 -11.72 3.75
C ASP A 55 -3.36 -12.74 2.94
N GLU A 56 -4.49 -12.30 2.39
CA GLU A 56 -5.35 -13.13 1.53
C GLU A 56 -5.57 -12.46 0.16
N THR A 57 -5.82 -13.29 -0.84
CA THR A 57 -6.18 -12.79 -2.17
C THR A 57 -7.68 -12.55 -2.24
N PRO A 58 -8.16 -11.33 -2.47
CA PRO A 58 -9.58 -11.04 -2.55
C PRO A 58 -10.21 -11.68 -3.79
N GLU A 59 -11.46 -12.04 -3.68
CA GLU A 59 -12.26 -12.52 -4.81
C GLU A 59 -12.77 -11.32 -5.64
N THR A 60 -12.68 -11.45 -6.95
CA THR A 60 -13.17 -10.47 -7.93
C THR A 60 -13.94 -11.16 -9.04
N LYS A 61 -14.87 -10.46 -9.69
CA LYS A 61 -15.71 -10.98 -10.78
C LYS A 61 -15.00 -10.90 -12.14
N VAL A 62 -14.28 -9.83 -12.36
CA VAL A 62 -13.70 -9.47 -13.68
C VAL A 62 -12.22 -9.12 -13.58
N MET A 63 -11.84 -8.36 -12.57
CA MET A 63 -10.49 -7.80 -12.44
C MET A 63 -9.48 -8.86 -12.01
N LYS A 64 -8.39 -8.97 -12.73
CA LYS A 64 -7.28 -9.85 -12.33
C LYS A 64 -6.56 -9.29 -11.12
N VAL A 65 -6.43 -10.07 -10.06
CA VAL A 65 -5.66 -9.71 -8.86
C VAL A 65 -4.26 -10.33 -8.92
N ILE A 66 -3.25 -9.50 -8.65
CA ILE A 66 -1.85 -9.90 -8.44
C ILE A 66 -1.57 -9.68 -6.96
N SER A 67 -1.61 -10.75 -6.18
CA SER A 67 -1.43 -10.70 -4.74
C SER A 67 0.04 -10.70 -4.36
N LEU A 68 0.41 -9.83 -3.44
CA LEU A 68 1.73 -9.76 -2.82
C LEU A 68 1.53 -9.78 -1.30
N PRO A 69 2.35 -10.54 -0.56
CA PRO A 69 2.18 -10.62 0.89
C PRO A 69 2.45 -9.27 1.56
N SER A 70 1.62 -8.92 2.52
CA SER A 70 1.80 -7.71 3.32
C SER A 70 2.51 -7.99 4.65
N HIS A 71 2.45 -9.22 5.15
CA HIS A 71 3.17 -9.65 6.33
C HIS A 71 4.55 -10.23 5.97
N LEU A 72 5.63 -9.59 6.44
CA LEU A 72 7.02 -10.00 6.22
C LEU A 72 7.74 -10.10 7.57
N GLU A 73 7.62 -11.26 8.20
CA GLU A 73 8.15 -11.53 9.54
C GLU A 73 9.64 -11.21 9.71
N LYS A 74 10.46 -11.62 8.74
CA LYS A 74 11.92 -11.41 8.77
C LYS A 74 12.34 -9.94 8.68
N GLU A 75 11.46 -9.10 8.17
CA GLU A 75 11.69 -7.67 8.00
C GLU A 75 10.93 -6.86 9.06
N HIS A 76 10.28 -7.55 10.02
CA HIS A 76 9.41 -6.94 11.02
C HIS A 76 8.32 -6.06 10.39
N ILE A 77 7.79 -6.46 9.24
CA ILE A 77 6.69 -5.75 8.58
C ILE A 77 5.40 -6.52 8.80
N ARG A 78 4.41 -5.87 9.41
CA ARG A 78 3.10 -6.47 9.69
C ARG A 78 2.09 -6.15 8.59
N SER A 79 2.13 -4.94 8.05
CA SER A 79 1.13 -4.49 7.08
C SER A 79 1.65 -3.35 6.21
N PHE A 80 0.96 -3.12 5.10
CA PHE A 80 1.23 -2.01 4.18
C PHE A 80 0.12 -0.97 4.27
N SER A 81 0.40 0.24 3.81
CA SER A 81 -0.56 1.31 3.60
C SER A 81 -0.40 1.91 2.20
N HIS A 82 -1.35 2.76 1.79
CA HIS A 82 -1.27 3.50 0.53
C HIS A 82 0.02 4.31 0.36
N LEU A 83 0.66 4.69 1.46
CA LEU A 83 1.95 5.40 1.37
C LEU A 83 3.08 4.44 1.04
N SER A 84 3.19 3.34 1.78
CA SER A 84 4.33 2.41 1.67
C SER A 84 4.46 1.83 0.28
N VAL A 85 3.37 1.55 -0.42
CA VAL A 85 3.39 0.96 -1.76
C VAL A 85 4.05 1.83 -2.85
N ASN A 86 4.28 3.11 -2.58
CA ASN A 86 4.75 4.05 -3.59
C ASN A 86 6.27 4.25 -3.65
N PHE A 87 7.02 3.88 -2.61
CA PHE A 87 8.43 4.23 -2.51
C PHE A 87 9.34 3.01 -2.49
N SER A 88 10.43 3.11 -3.25
CA SER A 88 11.52 2.12 -3.21
C SER A 88 12.17 2.06 -1.82
N PRO A 89 12.66 0.89 -1.38
CA PRO A 89 13.51 0.76 -0.20
C PRO A 89 14.78 1.63 -0.24
N GLU A 90 15.22 2.02 -1.43
CA GLU A 90 16.38 2.87 -1.66
C GLU A 90 16.07 4.36 -1.70
N ASN A 91 14.79 4.73 -1.52
CA ASN A 91 14.39 6.14 -1.50
C ASN A 91 15.07 6.87 -0.35
N PRO A 92 15.77 8.02 -0.57
CA PRO A 92 16.55 8.69 0.46
C PRO A 92 15.71 9.30 1.58
N HIS A 93 14.39 9.51 1.37
CA HIS A 93 13.49 10.11 2.35
C HIS A 93 12.56 9.10 3.03
N TYR A 94 12.16 8.05 2.30
CA TYR A 94 11.13 7.09 2.74
C TYR A 94 11.64 5.65 2.77
N GLY A 95 12.85 5.39 2.28
CA GLY A 95 13.42 4.06 2.18
C GLY A 95 13.97 3.52 3.50
N ARG A 96 14.63 2.37 3.40
CA ARG A 96 15.29 1.73 4.55
C ARG A 96 16.31 2.67 5.19
N GLY A 97 16.26 2.78 6.50
CA GLY A 97 17.17 3.65 7.24
C GLY A 97 16.77 5.13 7.26
N ALA A 98 15.61 5.49 6.74
CA ALA A 98 15.02 6.81 6.89
C ALA A 98 14.55 7.06 8.34
N ARG A 99 15.44 6.83 9.32
CA ARG A 99 15.17 7.00 10.76
C ARG A 99 14.58 8.34 11.12
N ALA A 100 14.79 9.36 10.28
CA ALA A 100 14.24 10.69 10.48
C ALA A 100 12.72 10.74 10.58
N GLU A 101 11.99 9.72 10.14
CA GLU A 101 10.52 9.72 10.22
C GLU A 101 9.98 9.35 11.59
N TRP A 102 10.58 8.37 12.27
CA TRP A 102 10.13 7.95 13.59
C TRP A 102 11.11 8.33 14.70
N CYS A 103 12.41 8.40 14.41
CA CYS A 103 13.43 8.87 15.34
C CYS A 103 14.13 10.12 14.77
N ARG A 104 13.64 11.30 15.10
CA ARG A 104 14.13 12.56 14.57
C ARG A 104 15.32 13.09 15.35
N PRO A 105 16.19 13.93 14.71
CA PRO A 105 17.27 14.63 15.38
C PRO A 105 16.78 15.48 16.57
N GLU A 106 17.65 15.72 17.55
CA GLU A 106 17.30 16.47 18.76
C GLU A 106 16.85 17.93 18.50
N ASN A 107 17.30 18.51 17.41
CA ASN A 107 16.95 19.87 17.01
C ASN A 107 15.64 19.97 16.20
N ASP A 108 14.97 18.85 15.89
CA ASP A 108 13.66 18.87 15.23
C ASP A 108 12.58 19.24 16.27
N PRO A 109 11.79 20.31 16.04
CA PRO A 109 10.78 20.77 17.00
C PRO A 109 9.56 19.82 17.12
N ARG A 110 9.42 18.85 16.22
CA ARG A 110 8.32 17.89 16.26
C ARG A 110 8.58 16.82 17.32
N PRO A 111 7.54 16.17 17.88
CA PRO A 111 7.72 15.10 18.86
C PRO A 111 8.64 14.00 18.35
N ARG A 112 9.53 13.52 19.23
CA ARG A 112 10.38 12.34 18.99
C ARG A 112 9.68 11.13 19.56
N PHE A 113 9.60 10.08 18.76
CA PHE A 113 8.96 8.82 19.15
C PHE A 113 9.97 7.68 19.01
N HIS A 114 10.03 6.84 20.02
CA HIS A 114 10.73 5.53 19.99
C HIS A 114 12.23 5.57 19.64
N CYS A 115 12.89 6.72 19.76
CA CYS A 115 14.32 6.82 19.46
C CYS A 115 15.22 6.00 20.41
N GLU A 116 14.73 5.71 21.59
CA GLU A 116 15.38 4.89 22.62
C GLU A 116 15.26 3.38 22.36
N ILE A 117 14.37 2.97 21.46
CA ILE A 117 14.10 1.56 21.18
C ILE A 117 15.07 1.06 20.10
N PRO A 118 15.72 -0.09 20.31
CA PRO A 118 16.53 -0.71 19.26
C PRO A 118 15.71 -1.00 18.00
N GLU A 119 16.29 -0.76 16.84
CA GLU A 119 15.61 -0.99 15.55
C GLU A 119 15.13 -2.46 15.39
N SER A 120 15.85 -3.40 16.00
CA SER A 120 15.49 -4.82 16.01
C SER A 120 14.20 -5.15 16.78
N GLU A 121 13.70 -4.23 17.60
CA GLU A 121 12.47 -4.39 18.37
C GLU A 121 11.29 -3.64 17.75
N ILE A 122 11.55 -2.90 16.66
CA ILE A 122 10.55 -2.11 15.98
C ILE A 122 9.89 -2.93 14.86
N TRP A 123 8.58 -2.86 14.83
CA TRP A 123 7.77 -3.39 13.75
C TRP A 123 7.23 -2.27 12.88
N TYR A 124 7.06 -2.55 11.60
CA TYR A 124 6.55 -1.61 10.62
C TYR A 124 5.14 -2.00 10.19
N GLY A 125 4.27 -1.02 10.03
CA GLY A 125 2.88 -1.28 9.63
C GLY A 125 2.17 -0.07 9.05
N ALA A 126 0.87 -0.24 8.84
CA ALA A 126 -0.01 0.86 8.50
C ALA A 126 -0.11 1.86 9.67
N TRP A 127 -0.63 3.04 9.39
CA TRP A 127 -0.82 4.05 10.44
C TRP A 127 -1.81 3.56 11.50
N GLY A 128 -1.40 3.64 12.78
CA GLY A 128 -2.23 3.22 13.91
C GLY A 128 -2.24 1.71 14.16
N GLU A 129 -1.32 0.96 13.59
CA GLU A 129 -1.14 -0.45 13.92
C GLU A 129 -0.72 -0.60 15.38
N GLU A 130 -1.48 -1.38 16.15
CA GLU A 130 -1.21 -1.70 17.56
C GLU A 130 -1.56 -3.17 17.78
N ARG A 131 -0.55 -4.05 17.83
CA ARG A 131 -0.76 -5.49 18.06
C ARG A 131 0.36 -6.10 18.88
N ASP A 132 0.04 -7.11 19.66
CA ASP A 132 0.98 -8.09 20.24
C ASP A 132 2.10 -7.53 21.12
N GLY A 133 1.92 -6.32 21.69
CA GLY A 133 2.89 -5.71 22.59
C GLY A 133 4.18 -5.21 21.94
N HIS A 134 4.23 -5.19 20.60
CA HIS A 134 5.33 -4.60 19.85
C HIS A 134 5.18 -3.08 19.69
N VAL A 135 6.30 -2.41 19.48
CA VAL A 135 6.28 -1.01 19.07
C VAL A 135 6.20 -0.93 17.56
N TYR A 136 5.14 -0.31 17.08
CA TYR A 136 4.91 -0.13 15.65
C TYR A 136 5.25 1.28 15.20
N VAL A 137 5.92 1.36 14.07
CA VAL A 137 6.13 2.59 13.33
C VAL A 137 5.58 2.45 11.91
N ARG A 138 5.22 3.58 11.32
CA ARG A 138 4.65 3.57 9.97
C ARG A 138 5.65 3.06 8.95
N LEU A 139 5.25 2.05 8.18
CA LEU A 139 6.01 1.61 7.01
C LEU A 139 5.92 2.69 5.91
N THR A 140 7.05 3.11 5.39
CA THR A 140 7.15 4.20 4.41
C THR A 140 7.70 3.78 3.05
N TYR A 141 8.17 2.54 2.92
CA TYR A 141 8.71 1.99 1.68
C TYR A 141 8.09 0.64 1.35
N ASN A 142 8.28 0.19 0.12
CA ASN A 142 7.75 -1.06 -0.39
C ASN A 142 8.88 -2.08 -0.60
N PRO A 143 9.01 -3.11 0.21
CA PRO A 143 9.98 -4.20 -0.01
C PRO A 143 9.79 -4.92 -1.36
N HIS A 144 8.57 -4.95 -1.88
CA HIS A 144 8.24 -5.55 -3.18
C HIS A 144 8.29 -4.55 -4.36
N PHE A 145 8.99 -3.42 -4.21
CA PHE A 145 8.98 -2.33 -5.20
C PHE A 145 9.46 -2.78 -6.59
N GLU A 146 10.47 -3.64 -6.66
CA GLU A 146 10.94 -4.19 -7.94
C GLU A 146 9.85 -5.03 -8.61
N ARG A 147 9.22 -5.94 -7.85
CA ARG A 147 8.14 -6.78 -8.35
C ARG A 147 6.94 -5.95 -8.81
N GLN A 148 6.55 -4.96 -8.03
CA GLN A 148 5.49 -4.03 -8.43
C GLN A 148 5.86 -3.30 -9.72
N THR A 149 7.10 -2.84 -9.84
CA THR A 149 7.59 -2.13 -11.03
C THR A 149 7.55 -3.03 -12.27
N GLU A 150 7.92 -4.30 -12.15
CA GLU A 150 7.80 -5.28 -13.23
C GLU A 150 6.36 -5.44 -13.73
N GLU A 151 5.39 -5.55 -12.80
CA GLU A 151 3.96 -5.67 -13.13
C GLU A 151 3.43 -4.39 -13.79
N VAL A 152 3.82 -3.22 -13.29
CA VAL A 152 3.46 -1.93 -13.90
C VAL A 152 4.01 -1.83 -15.32
N LEU A 153 5.28 -2.17 -15.53
CA LEU A 153 5.89 -2.14 -16.85
C LEU A 153 5.27 -3.17 -17.81
N ALA A 154 4.93 -4.36 -17.31
CA ALA A 154 4.22 -5.36 -18.11
C ALA A 154 2.85 -4.85 -18.56
N PHE A 155 2.10 -4.24 -17.64
CA PHE A 155 0.81 -3.62 -17.92
C PHE A 155 0.92 -2.52 -18.98
N LEU A 156 1.88 -1.61 -18.84
CA LEU A 156 2.09 -0.50 -19.80
C LEU A 156 2.48 -1.01 -21.20
N ARG A 157 3.22 -2.12 -21.27
CA ARG A 157 3.60 -2.77 -22.54
C ARG A 157 2.50 -3.62 -23.16
N GLY A 158 1.36 -3.71 -22.53
CA GLY A 158 0.22 -4.46 -23.06
C GLY A 158 0.27 -5.97 -22.80
N LYS A 159 1.09 -6.40 -21.87
CA LYS A 159 1.28 -7.82 -21.52
C LYS A 159 0.35 -8.22 -20.37
#